data_fd3d8951e956414e1b23930702c6ecac
#
_entry.id   fd3d8951e956414e1b23930702c6ecac
#
_cell.length_a   1.000
_cell.length_b   1.000
_cell.length_c   1.000
_cell.angle_alpha   90.00
_cell.angle_beta   90.00
_cell.angle_gamma   90.00
#
_symmetry.space_group_name_H-M   'P 1'
#
loop_
_entity.id
_entity.type
_entity.pdbx_description
1 polymer ?
#
loop_
_entity_poly.entity_id
_entity_poly.type
_entity_poly.pdbx_seq_one_letter_code
_entity_poly.pdbx_strand_id
1 'polypeptide(L)'
;MSKSYRHSAAYITKAAFIAALYVALTELSAQFGLSGTNVIQFRISEALTILPFFTSAAIPGLVIGCFLSNLLTGAVVWDVVFGTVATLIGALLTYALRRYKWLAPVPPVLANTIIVPFVLRYAYGFGDAWWFLGLTVFIGEFVCCGVLGMLLLFALNRRPDFILDKKAPEEPKVRRTFKEVFPPYVWICLAYLLTIDLSVFYGTRPILPYLPAYSLATPLDAAIPLMPAWIIIYFLSFASWIGTILWIVAEDKRHAYRLCGVYTIIMLFSIACFLLYPVTIERPEITGDGFFDKWMRFLYAVDSPTNLFPSLHVVLSYICWRGTFGCQKIPMWYKRFNFVFLILVCFCILFVKQHFIADIFSAIVITEGALQIGRLTQIERIGFAIERKFKKQPKEPEE
;
A
#
# COMPACT_ATOMS: atom_id res chain seq x y z
N MET A 1 18.97 -38.11 -18.61
CA MET A 1 19.56 -36.85 -18.17
C MET A 1 19.94 -36.98 -16.70
N SER A 2 21.20 -36.82 -16.35
CA SER A 2 21.70 -37.00 -14.97
C SER A 2 21.10 -35.94 -14.00
N LYS A 3 21.00 -36.27 -12.72
CA LYS A 3 20.51 -35.33 -11.66
C LYS A 3 21.26 -33.97 -11.72
N SER A 4 22.52 -33.97 -12.07
CA SER A 4 23.36 -32.77 -12.18
C SER A 4 22.88 -31.78 -13.24
N TYR A 5 22.46 -32.25 -14.43
CA TYR A 5 21.96 -31.42 -15.53
C TYR A 5 20.60 -30.75 -15.19
N ARG A 6 19.72 -31.47 -14.47
CA ARG A 6 18.44 -30.90 -14.04
C ARG A 6 18.60 -29.78 -13.00
N HIS A 7 19.56 -29.91 -12.10
CA HIS A 7 19.87 -28.84 -11.13
C HIS A 7 20.46 -27.59 -11.78
N SER A 8 21.36 -27.76 -12.77
CA SER A 8 21.91 -26.64 -13.55
C SER A 8 20.84 -25.92 -14.37
N ALA A 9 19.96 -26.63 -15.04
CA ALA A 9 18.87 -26.01 -15.84
C ALA A 9 17.91 -25.20 -14.93
N ALA A 10 17.49 -25.74 -13.79
CA ALA A 10 16.62 -25.04 -12.86
C ALA A 10 17.28 -23.78 -12.28
N TYR A 11 18.58 -23.83 -11.98
CA TYR A 11 19.34 -22.68 -11.51
C TYR A 11 19.37 -21.55 -12.54
N ILE A 12 19.70 -21.89 -13.80
CA ILE A 12 19.75 -20.94 -14.92
C ILE A 12 18.37 -20.34 -15.19
N THR A 13 17.31 -21.17 -15.20
CA THR A 13 15.94 -20.69 -15.41
C THR A 13 15.49 -19.72 -14.31
N LYS A 14 15.80 -19.99 -13.04
CA LYS A 14 15.53 -19.09 -11.93
C LYS A 14 16.28 -17.76 -12.09
N ALA A 15 17.57 -17.81 -12.43
CA ALA A 15 18.36 -16.60 -12.63
C ALA A 15 17.82 -15.76 -13.80
N ALA A 16 17.48 -16.40 -14.94
CA ALA A 16 16.91 -15.72 -16.09
C ALA A 16 15.53 -15.09 -15.78
N PHE A 17 14.68 -15.80 -15.03
CA PHE A 17 13.38 -15.27 -14.61
C PHE A 17 13.53 -14.06 -13.69
N ILE A 18 14.46 -14.10 -12.72
CA ILE A 18 14.74 -12.98 -11.84
C ILE A 18 15.30 -11.78 -12.63
N ALA A 19 16.19 -12.01 -13.58
CA ALA A 19 16.70 -10.96 -14.44
C ALA A 19 15.60 -10.30 -15.28
N ALA A 20 14.74 -11.09 -15.92
CA ALA A 20 13.62 -10.59 -16.70
C ALA A 20 12.63 -9.77 -15.84
N LEU A 21 12.32 -10.26 -14.64
CA LEU A 21 11.44 -9.56 -13.69
C LEU A 21 12.07 -8.24 -13.22
N TYR A 22 13.38 -8.23 -12.95
CA TYR A 22 14.10 -7.01 -12.58
C TYR A 22 14.03 -5.97 -13.69
N VAL A 23 14.32 -6.35 -14.94
CA VAL A 23 14.21 -5.46 -16.11
C VAL A 23 12.79 -4.91 -16.24
N ALA A 24 11.78 -5.77 -16.21
CA ALA A 24 10.38 -5.37 -16.36
C ALA A 24 9.95 -4.35 -15.25
N LEU A 25 10.35 -4.56 -14.00
CA LEU A 25 10.03 -3.65 -12.90
C LEU A 25 10.82 -2.34 -12.99
N THR A 26 12.05 -2.35 -13.50
CA THR A 26 12.83 -1.12 -13.74
C THR A 26 12.20 -0.30 -14.86
N GLU A 27 11.84 -0.93 -15.97
CA GLU A 27 11.14 -0.26 -17.09
C GLU A 27 9.81 0.32 -16.64
N LEU A 28 9.06 -0.43 -15.83
CA LEU A 28 7.82 0.06 -15.24
C LEU A 28 8.07 1.31 -14.38
N SER A 29 9.10 1.29 -13.54
CA SER A 29 9.48 2.44 -12.71
C SER A 29 9.87 3.64 -13.58
N ALA A 30 10.57 3.42 -14.68
CA ALA A 30 10.97 4.47 -15.62
C ALA A 30 9.76 5.09 -16.34
N GLN A 31 8.82 4.27 -16.80
CA GLN A 31 7.59 4.73 -17.47
C GLN A 31 6.70 5.55 -16.56
N PHE A 32 6.67 5.23 -15.27
CA PHE A 32 5.96 6.02 -14.27
C PHE A 32 6.74 7.26 -13.80
N GLY A 33 7.91 7.54 -14.37
CA GLY A 33 8.75 8.67 -13.98
C GLY A 33 9.31 8.57 -12.55
N LEU A 34 9.33 7.36 -11.98
CA LEU A 34 9.85 7.12 -10.63
C LEU A 34 11.38 6.96 -10.62
N SER A 35 11.99 6.68 -11.77
CA SER A 35 13.43 6.61 -11.99
C SER A 35 13.84 7.66 -13.02
N GLY A 36 15.09 8.08 -13.01
CA GLY A 36 15.62 9.09 -13.93
C GLY A 36 16.22 10.31 -13.23
N THR A 37 15.98 11.51 -13.75
CA THR A 37 16.58 12.78 -13.27
C THR A 37 15.91 13.35 -12.00
N ASN A 38 15.03 12.61 -11.34
CA ASN A 38 14.39 13.05 -10.11
C ASN A 38 15.39 13.06 -8.93
N VAL A 39 15.19 14.00 -8.00
CA VAL A 39 16.01 14.15 -6.79
C VAL A 39 15.98 12.86 -5.95
N ILE A 40 14.85 12.18 -5.87
CA ILE A 40 14.71 10.87 -5.23
C ILE A 40 14.24 9.88 -6.29
N GLN A 41 15.00 8.79 -6.45
CA GLN A 41 14.66 7.73 -7.42
C GLN A 41 14.06 6.53 -6.71
N PHE A 42 12.93 6.02 -7.22
CA PHE A 42 12.28 4.81 -6.73
C PHE A 42 12.35 3.73 -7.80
N ARG A 43 13.25 2.76 -7.64
CA ARG A 43 13.36 1.60 -8.53
C ARG A 43 12.66 0.42 -7.87
N ILE A 44 11.43 0.11 -8.29
CA ILE A 44 10.65 -1.01 -7.72
C ILE A 44 11.39 -2.34 -7.83
N SER A 45 12.22 -2.50 -8.86
CA SER A 45 13.09 -3.67 -9.06
C SER A 45 14.06 -3.92 -7.88
N GLU A 46 14.43 -2.89 -7.12
CA GLU A 46 15.30 -3.05 -5.94
C GLU A 46 14.65 -3.87 -4.82
N ALA A 47 13.33 -4.01 -4.82
CA ALA A 47 12.65 -4.95 -3.94
C ALA A 47 13.08 -6.41 -4.15
N LEU A 48 13.57 -6.76 -5.35
CA LEU A 48 14.07 -8.10 -5.66
C LEU A 48 15.46 -8.37 -5.07
N THR A 49 16.21 -7.36 -4.63
CA THR A 49 17.58 -7.51 -4.09
C THR A 49 17.63 -8.30 -2.78
N ILE A 50 16.49 -8.59 -2.17
CA ILE A 50 16.40 -9.51 -1.02
C ILE A 50 16.39 -10.99 -1.43
N LEU A 51 16.17 -11.33 -2.71
CA LEU A 51 16.04 -12.72 -3.17
C LEU A 51 17.28 -13.60 -2.93
N PRO A 52 18.52 -13.09 -2.87
CA PRO A 52 19.67 -13.87 -2.42
C PRO A 52 19.52 -14.49 -1.02
N PHE A 53 18.66 -13.95 -0.17
CA PHE A 53 18.26 -14.58 1.09
C PHE A 53 17.72 -16.01 0.89
N PHE A 54 16.98 -16.25 -0.19
CA PHE A 54 16.32 -17.51 -0.48
C PHE A 54 17.12 -18.42 -1.42
N THR A 55 17.76 -17.86 -2.44
CA THR A 55 18.44 -18.63 -3.49
C THR A 55 19.69 -17.94 -4.02
N SER A 56 20.75 -18.72 -4.25
CA SER A 56 21.97 -18.21 -4.88
C SER A 56 21.80 -17.86 -6.36
N ALA A 57 20.77 -18.43 -7.03
CA ALA A 57 20.43 -18.08 -8.41
C ALA A 57 19.99 -16.59 -8.57
N ALA A 58 19.58 -15.97 -7.47
CA ALA A 58 19.25 -14.56 -7.49
C ALA A 58 20.48 -13.65 -7.71
N ILE A 59 21.68 -14.08 -7.31
CA ILE A 59 22.89 -13.27 -7.50
C ILE A 59 23.12 -12.96 -8.97
N PRO A 60 23.33 -13.96 -9.87
CA PRO A 60 23.51 -13.67 -11.30
C PRO A 60 22.23 -13.07 -11.93
N GLY A 61 21.04 -13.45 -11.46
CA GLY A 61 19.78 -12.89 -11.96
C GLY A 61 19.67 -11.39 -11.75
N LEU A 62 19.96 -10.90 -10.54
CA LEU A 62 19.94 -9.48 -10.21
C LEU A 62 21.03 -8.69 -10.95
N VAL A 63 22.25 -9.24 -11.02
CA VAL A 63 23.37 -8.59 -11.70
C VAL A 63 23.08 -8.42 -13.19
N ILE A 64 22.62 -9.48 -13.88
CA ILE A 64 22.25 -9.42 -15.29
C ILE A 64 21.04 -8.50 -15.47
N GLY A 65 20.05 -8.59 -14.60
CA GLY A 65 18.86 -7.75 -14.65
C GLY A 65 19.20 -6.26 -14.49
N CYS A 66 20.03 -5.90 -13.52
CA CYS A 66 20.49 -4.53 -13.32
C CYS A 66 21.31 -4.01 -14.50
N PHE A 67 22.25 -4.81 -14.99
CA PHE A 67 23.05 -4.47 -16.18
C PHE A 67 22.16 -4.18 -17.40
N LEU A 68 21.25 -5.10 -17.72
CA LEU A 68 20.37 -4.95 -18.88
C LEU A 68 19.38 -3.80 -18.71
N SER A 69 18.80 -3.61 -17.53
CA SER A 69 17.86 -2.51 -17.31
C SER A 69 18.53 -1.14 -17.42
N ASN A 70 19.73 -0.96 -16.85
CA ASN A 70 20.46 0.29 -17.00
C ASN A 70 20.86 0.57 -18.46
N LEU A 71 21.17 -0.49 -19.22
CA LEU A 71 21.47 -0.36 -20.65
C LEU A 71 20.21 0.03 -21.46
N LEU A 72 19.07 -0.59 -21.18
CA LEU A 72 17.80 -0.36 -21.89
C LEU A 72 17.21 1.01 -21.55
N THR A 73 17.31 1.46 -20.30
CA THR A 73 16.85 2.80 -19.87
C THR A 73 17.78 3.92 -20.33
N GLY A 74 18.86 3.64 -21.05
CA GLY A 74 19.80 4.66 -21.56
C GLY A 74 20.65 5.33 -20.48
N ALA A 75 20.94 4.62 -19.38
CA ALA A 75 21.80 5.11 -18.32
C ALA A 75 23.24 5.36 -18.85
N VAL A 76 23.94 6.33 -18.27
CA VAL A 76 25.36 6.56 -18.63
C VAL A 76 26.20 5.33 -18.30
N VAL A 77 27.28 5.08 -19.10
CA VAL A 77 28.12 3.90 -18.98
C VAL A 77 28.62 3.67 -17.55
N TRP A 78 28.96 4.71 -16.85
CA TRP A 78 29.40 4.63 -15.44
C TRP A 78 28.31 4.12 -14.50
N ASP A 79 27.03 4.48 -14.74
CA ASP A 79 25.91 3.95 -13.96
C ASP A 79 25.66 2.48 -14.28
N VAL A 80 25.77 2.09 -15.55
CA VAL A 80 25.69 0.66 -15.96
C VAL A 80 26.76 -0.17 -15.21
N VAL A 81 27.99 0.33 -15.12
CA VAL A 81 29.08 -0.41 -14.45
C VAL A 81 28.95 -0.37 -12.93
N PHE A 82 28.90 0.81 -12.34
CA PHE A 82 28.93 0.96 -10.88
C PHE A 82 27.61 0.57 -10.21
N GLY A 83 26.46 0.80 -10.85
CA GLY A 83 25.16 0.31 -10.38
C GLY A 83 25.11 -1.22 -10.37
N THR A 84 25.65 -1.86 -11.41
CA THR A 84 25.75 -3.32 -11.46
C THR A 84 26.71 -3.87 -10.38
N VAL A 85 27.83 -3.19 -10.13
CA VAL A 85 28.77 -3.55 -9.06
C VAL A 85 28.11 -3.39 -7.68
N ALA A 86 27.37 -2.31 -7.45
CA ALA A 86 26.63 -2.10 -6.21
C ALA A 86 25.61 -3.22 -5.98
N THR A 87 24.85 -3.60 -7.01
CA THR A 87 23.89 -4.72 -6.96
C THR A 87 24.60 -6.04 -6.68
N LEU A 88 25.77 -6.30 -7.28
CA LEU A 88 26.56 -7.52 -6.99
C LEU A 88 27.00 -7.57 -5.54
N ILE A 89 27.57 -6.49 -5.03
CA ILE A 89 28.02 -6.38 -3.63
C ILE A 89 26.83 -6.60 -2.68
N GLY A 90 25.72 -5.90 -2.92
CA GLY A 90 24.50 -6.03 -2.14
C GLY A 90 23.99 -7.47 -2.13
N ALA A 91 23.90 -8.12 -3.31
CA ALA A 91 23.43 -9.50 -3.45
C ALA A 91 24.33 -10.53 -2.75
N LEU A 92 25.66 -10.39 -2.87
CA LEU A 92 26.61 -11.29 -2.21
C LEU A 92 26.54 -11.17 -0.68
N LEU A 93 26.48 -9.94 -0.17
CA LEU A 93 26.40 -9.70 1.28
C LEU A 93 25.03 -10.13 1.84
N THR A 94 23.93 -9.91 1.11
CA THR A 94 22.60 -10.43 1.51
C THR A 94 22.62 -11.96 1.59
N TYR A 95 23.25 -12.64 0.62
CA TYR A 95 23.42 -14.09 0.66
C TYR A 95 24.28 -14.55 1.83
N ALA A 96 25.37 -13.85 2.13
CA ALA A 96 26.24 -14.16 3.28
C ALA A 96 25.50 -13.97 4.62
N LEU A 97 24.69 -12.92 4.73
CA LEU A 97 23.92 -12.57 5.93
C LEU A 97 22.55 -13.25 6.03
N ARG A 98 22.23 -14.20 5.16
CA ARG A 98 20.91 -14.87 5.08
C ARG A 98 20.45 -15.58 6.37
N ARG A 99 21.31 -15.70 7.37
CA ARG A 99 20.92 -16.16 8.71
C ARG A 99 20.02 -15.16 9.45
N TYR A 100 20.13 -13.87 9.10
CA TYR A 100 19.48 -12.77 9.81
C TYR A 100 18.50 -12.07 8.85
N LYS A 101 17.24 -12.50 8.86
CA LYS A 101 16.20 -12.00 7.94
C LYS A 101 16.03 -10.48 7.95
N TRP A 102 16.23 -9.84 9.11
CA TRP A 102 16.11 -8.39 9.25
C TRP A 102 17.27 -7.61 8.64
N LEU A 103 18.39 -8.26 8.41
CA LEU A 103 19.57 -7.67 7.76
C LEU A 103 19.55 -7.85 6.25
N ALA A 104 18.60 -8.60 5.69
CA ALA A 104 18.54 -8.86 4.24
C ALA A 104 18.51 -7.60 3.38
N PRO A 105 17.77 -6.51 3.71
CA PRO A 105 17.77 -5.29 2.90
C PRO A 105 18.96 -4.36 3.17
N VAL A 106 19.70 -4.55 4.27
CA VAL A 106 20.75 -3.60 4.68
C VAL A 106 21.91 -3.54 3.68
N PRO A 107 22.47 -4.66 3.18
CA PRO A 107 23.59 -4.60 2.25
C PRO A 107 23.28 -3.89 0.93
N PRO A 108 22.17 -4.14 0.20
CA PRO A 108 21.89 -3.43 -1.03
C PRO A 108 21.62 -1.94 -0.78
N VAL A 109 20.89 -1.57 0.30
CA VAL A 109 20.68 -0.17 0.66
C VAL A 109 22.01 0.54 0.90
N LEU A 110 22.93 -0.05 1.67
CA LEU A 110 24.23 0.56 1.93
C LEU A 110 25.11 0.63 0.68
N ALA A 111 25.16 -0.44 -0.12
CA ALA A 111 25.98 -0.47 -1.34
C ALA A 111 25.55 0.65 -2.32
N ASN A 112 24.26 0.81 -2.56
CA ASN A 112 23.73 1.86 -3.43
C ASN A 112 23.92 3.26 -2.83
N THR A 113 23.67 3.44 -1.54
CA THR A 113 23.84 4.72 -0.84
C THR A 113 25.30 5.22 -0.89
N ILE A 114 26.27 4.32 -0.91
CA ILE A 114 27.69 4.69 -0.97
C ILE A 114 28.12 4.91 -2.42
N ILE A 115 27.76 4.01 -3.34
CA ILE A 115 28.32 3.98 -4.70
C ILE A 115 27.59 4.94 -5.65
N VAL A 116 26.26 4.95 -5.64
CA VAL A 116 25.43 5.71 -6.61
C VAL A 116 25.66 7.23 -6.52
N PRO A 117 25.84 7.88 -5.34
CA PRO A 117 26.11 9.31 -5.26
C PRO A 117 27.36 9.76 -6.03
N PHE A 118 28.40 8.91 -6.10
CA PHE A 118 29.58 9.19 -6.92
C PHE A 118 29.22 9.22 -8.41
N VAL A 119 28.37 8.29 -8.87
CA VAL A 119 27.90 8.26 -10.26
C VAL A 119 27.06 9.49 -10.55
N LEU A 120 26.13 9.86 -9.67
CA LEU A 120 25.31 11.06 -9.82
C LEU A 120 26.16 12.34 -9.92
N ARG A 121 27.18 12.47 -9.09
CA ARG A 121 28.03 13.65 -9.08
C ARG A 121 28.97 13.72 -10.28
N TYR A 122 29.70 12.64 -10.57
CA TYR A 122 30.79 12.64 -11.53
C TYR A 122 30.38 12.24 -12.95
N ALA A 123 29.34 11.41 -13.10
CA ALA A 123 28.89 10.95 -14.41
C ALA A 123 27.68 11.71 -14.93
N TYR A 124 26.75 12.10 -14.05
CA TYR A 124 25.57 12.89 -14.40
C TYR A 124 25.77 14.39 -14.16
N GLY A 125 26.86 14.83 -13.47
CA GLY A 125 27.18 16.24 -13.25
C GLY A 125 26.28 16.96 -12.23
N PHE A 126 25.64 16.24 -11.31
CA PHE A 126 24.84 16.87 -10.25
C PHE A 126 25.73 17.73 -9.35
N GLY A 127 25.39 19.02 -9.22
CA GLY A 127 26.16 19.98 -8.41
C GLY A 127 25.89 19.91 -6.91
N ASP A 128 24.93 19.09 -6.47
CA ASP A 128 24.52 18.99 -5.08
C ASP A 128 25.60 18.42 -4.16
N ALA A 129 25.50 18.73 -2.86
CA ALA A 129 26.41 18.22 -1.87
C ALA A 129 26.34 16.69 -1.80
N TRP A 130 27.49 16.02 -1.70
CA TRP A 130 27.58 14.57 -1.73
C TRP A 130 26.73 13.86 -0.67
N TRP A 131 26.66 14.42 0.54
CA TRP A 131 25.78 13.88 1.60
C TRP A 131 24.31 13.98 1.26
N PHE A 132 23.90 15.02 0.51
CA PHE A 132 22.50 15.21 0.06
C PHE A 132 22.15 14.16 -1.00
N LEU A 133 23.02 13.94 -2.00
CA LEU A 133 22.85 12.88 -3.00
C LEU A 133 22.78 11.48 -2.31
N GLY A 134 23.62 11.26 -1.30
CA GLY A 134 23.56 10.04 -0.48
C GLY A 134 22.24 9.87 0.25
N LEU A 135 21.71 10.95 0.83
CA LEU A 135 20.42 10.92 1.51
C LEU A 135 19.26 10.62 0.56
N THR A 136 19.24 11.21 -0.64
CA THR A 136 18.19 10.97 -1.64
C THR A 136 18.20 9.53 -2.14
N VAL A 137 19.38 8.97 -2.41
CA VAL A 137 19.53 7.54 -2.77
C VAL A 137 19.12 6.65 -1.60
N PHE A 138 19.55 6.95 -0.38
CA PHE A 138 19.15 6.19 0.80
C PHE A 138 17.64 6.12 0.98
N ILE A 139 16.91 7.24 0.82
CA ILE A 139 15.45 7.27 0.94
C ILE A 139 14.80 6.36 -0.11
N GLY A 140 15.23 6.46 -1.38
CA GLY A 140 14.71 5.61 -2.45
C GLY A 140 14.95 4.12 -2.20
N GLU A 141 16.17 3.76 -1.82
CA GLU A 141 16.57 2.38 -1.50
C GLU A 141 15.87 1.86 -0.25
N PHE A 142 15.75 2.68 0.79
CA PHE A 142 15.04 2.29 2.01
C PHE A 142 13.58 1.95 1.74
N VAL A 143 12.91 2.70 0.88
CA VAL A 143 11.52 2.41 0.49
C VAL A 143 11.46 1.16 -0.39
N CYS A 144 12.27 1.09 -1.45
CA CYS A 144 12.18 0.00 -2.42
C CYS A 144 12.73 -1.32 -1.88
N CYS A 145 13.95 -1.33 -1.38
CA CYS A 145 14.59 -2.53 -0.84
C CYS A 145 14.19 -2.79 0.62
N GLY A 146 14.17 -1.74 1.46
CA GLY A 146 13.84 -1.85 2.89
C GLY A 146 12.39 -2.21 3.10
N VAL A 147 11.44 -1.41 2.60
CA VAL A 147 10.01 -1.63 2.86
C VAL A 147 9.45 -2.68 1.89
N LEU A 148 9.49 -2.44 0.58
CA LEU A 148 8.91 -3.36 -0.40
C LEU A 148 9.64 -4.70 -0.43
N GLY A 149 10.97 -4.69 -0.33
CA GLY A 149 11.78 -5.92 -0.23
C GLY A 149 11.44 -6.74 1.00
N MET A 150 11.29 -6.14 2.19
CA MET A 150 10.88 -6.88 3.39
C MET A 150 9.44 -7.41 3.30
N LEU A 151 8.52 -6.68 2.69
CA LEU A 151 7.17 -7.19 2.40
C LEU A 151 7.25 -8.42 1.51
N LEU A 152 8.06 -8.36 0.44
CA LEU A 152 8.31 -9.49 -0.44
C LEU A 152 8.94 -10.67 0.31
N LEU A 153 9.96 -10.42 1.16
CA LEU A 153 10.59 -11.46 1.98
C LEU A 153 9.56 -12.16 2.86
N PHE A 154 8.70 -11.42 3.56
CA PHE A 154 7.67 -12.03 4.40
C PHE A 154 6.61 -12.78 3.59
N ALA A 155 6.24 -12.28 2.42
CA ALA A 155 5.30 -12.95 1.52
C ALA A 155 5.87 -14.28 1.03
N LEU A 156 7.13 -14.30 0.57
CA LEU A 156 7.82 -15.49 0.07
C LEU A 156 8.14 -16.50 1.19
N ASN A 157 8.48 -16.02 2.38
CA ASN A 157 8.76 -16.90 3.52
C ASN A 157 7.51 -17.69 3.98
N ARG A 158 6.31 -17.25 3.58
CA ARG A 158 5.05 -18.01 3.81
C ARG A 158 4.82 -19.12 2.78
N ARG A 159 5.54 -19.08 1.65
CA ARG A 159 5.45 -20.05 0.54
C ARG A 159 6.84 -20.46 0.09
N PRO A 160 7.61 -21.18 0.93
CA PRO A 160 9.00 -21.55 0.61
C PRO A 160 9.11 -22.46 -0.62
N ASP A 161 8.05 -23.19 -0.98
CA ASP A 161 8.02 -24.16 -2.09
C ASP A 161 8.29 -23.53 -3.46
N PHE A 162 8.12 -22.22 -3.62
CA PHE A 162 8.25 -21.55 -4.92
C PHE A 162 9.69 -21.17 -5.26
N ILE A 163 10.56 -20.96 -4.25
CA ILE A 163 11.92 -20.43 -4.46
C ILE A 163 13.00 -21.33 -3.83
N LEU A 164 12.70 -22.08 -2.77
CA LEU A 164 13.69 -22.90 -2.06
C LEU A 164 13.94 -24.24 -2.76
N ASP A 165 15.22 -24.58 -2.91
CA ASP A 165 15.66 -25.89 -3.41
C ASP A 165 15.54 -27.04 -2.38
N LYS A 166 15.05 -26.78 -1.20
CA LYS A 166 14.86 -27.78 -0.13
C LYS A 166 13.39 -28.12 0.01
N LYS A 167 13.05 -29.41 -0.17
CA LYS A 167 11.80 -29.96 0.31
C LYS A 167 11.72 -29.73 1.82
N ALA A 168 10.85 -28.83 2.25
CA ALA A 168 10.44 -28.78 3.64
C ALA A 168 9.66 -30.05 3.99
N PRO A 169 9.72 -30.56 5.25
CA PRO A 169 8.86 -31.66 5.69
C PRO A 169 7.41 -31.31 5.40
N GLU A 170 6.70 -32.20 4.75
CA GLU A 170 5.27 -32.03 4.43
C GLU A 170 4.47 -32.03 5.73
N GLU A 171 4.17 -30.85 6.27
CA GLU A 171 3.00 -30.73 7.14
C GLU A 171 1.74 -30.96 6.30
N PRO A 172 0.73 -31.69 6.81
CA PRO A 172 -0.48 -31.96 6.04
C PRO A 172 -1.15 -30.65 5.67
N LYS A 173 -1.08 -30.30 4.37
CA LYS A 173 -1.74 -29.12 3.80
C LYS A 173 -3.24 -29.37 3.85
N VAL A 174 -3.91 -28.82 4.86
CA VAL A 174 -5.35 -28.60 4.80
C VAL A 174 -5.60 -27.61 3.65
N ARG A 175 -5.89 -28.14 2.46
CA ARG A 175 -6.33 -27.35 1.31
C ARG A 175 -7.69 -26.73 1.66
N ARG A 176 -7.68 -25.54 2.24
CA ARG A 176 -8.91 -24.77 2.38
C ARG A 176 -9.35 -24.34 0.99
N THR A 177 -10.56 -24.69 0.63
CA THR A 177 -11.21 -24.24 -0.61
C THR A 177 -11.40 -22.73 -0.55
N PHE A 178 -11.40 -22.05 -1.69
CA PHE A 178 -11.64 -20.60 -1.75
C PHE A 178 -12.90 -20.18 -0.99
N LYS A 179 -13.98 -21.00 -1.07
CA LYS A 179 -15.23 -20.80 -0.33
C LYS A 179 -15.10 -20.92 1.21
N GLU A 180 -14.11 -21.68 1.70
CA GLU A 180 -13.82 -21.77 3.14
C GLU A 180 -12.98 -20.60 3.65
N VAL A 181 -12.17 -20.00 2.79
CA VAL A 181 -11.38 -18.80 3.09
C VAL A 181 -12.24 -17.56 3.01
N PHE A 182 -13.11 -17.49 1.99
CA PHE A 182 -14.02 -16.38 1.73
C PHE A 182 -15.46 -16.86 1.61
N PRO A 183 -16.12 -17.17 2.74
CA PRO A 183 -17.52 -17.61 2.72
C PRO A 183 -18.46 -16.51 2.23
N PRO A 184 -19.69 -16.84 1.77
CA PRO A 184 -20.61 -15.90 1.13
C PRO A 184 -20.89 -14.63 1.93
N TYR A 185 -20.93 -14.71 3.26
CA TYR A 185 -21.16 -13.52 4.10
C TYR A 185 -20.09 -12.42 3.92
N VAL A 186 -18.84 -12.82 3.58
CA VAL A 186 -17.74 -11.86 3.33
C VAL A 186 -18.09 -10.96 2.17
N TRP A 187 -18.55 -11.55 1.06
CA TRP A 187 -18.93 -10.81 -0.14
C TRP A 187 -20.17 -9.93 0.06
N ILE A 188 -21.15 -10.44 0.82
CA ILE A 188 -22.35 -9.67 1.18
C ILE A 188 -21.97 -8.45 2.03
N CYS A 189 -21.11 -8.62 3.04
CA CYS A 189 -20.65 -7.51 3.86
C CYS A 189 -19.80 -6.50 3.07
N LEU A 190 -18.91 -6.95 2.18
CA LEU A 190 -18.13 -6.06 1.33
C LEU A 190 -19.03 -5.27 0.35
N ALA A 191 -19.99 -5.94 -0.29
CA ALA A 191 -20.97 -5.29 -1.17
C ALA A 191 -21.79 -4.25 -0.39
N TYR A 192 -22.23 -4.59 0.82
CA TYR A 192 -22.96 -3.67 1.70
C TYR A 192 -22.11 -2.43 2.05
N LEU A 193 -20.87 -2.62 2.49
CA LEU A 193 -19.96 -1.53 2.86
C LEU A 193 -19.69 -0.61 1.66
N LEU A 194 -19.44 -1.18 0.49
CA LEU A 194 -19.23 -0.42 -0.74
C LEU A 194 -20.49 0.33 -1.17
N THR A 195 -21.65 -0.32 -1.09
CA THR A 195 -22.93 0.31 -1.49
C THR A 195 -23.26 1.51 -0.59
N ILE A 196 -23.09 1.38 0.73
CA ILE A 196 -23.40 2.49 1.63
C ILE A 196 -22.40 3.64 1.43
N ASP A 197 -21.11 3.34 1.23
CA ASP A 197 -20.08 4.34 0.95
C ASP A 197 -20.40 5.15 -0.32
N LEU A 198 -20.62 4.45 -1.45
CA LEU A 198 -20.97 5.08 -2.72
C LEU A 198 -22.30 5.84 -2.66
N SER A 199 -23.29 5.31 -1.93
CA SER A 199 -24.60 5.96 -1.78
C SER A 199 -24.48 7.27 -1.01
N VAL A 200 -23.66 7.33 0.02
CA VAL A 200 -23.41 8.56 0.79
C VAL A 200 -22.63 9.55 -0.06
N PHE A 201 -21.54 9.09 -0.68
CA PHE A 201 -20.65 9.96 -1.42
C PHE A 201 -21.29 10.57 -2.67
N TYR A 202 -21.98 9.75 -3.49
CA TYR A 202 -22.64 10.22 -4.71
C TYR A 202 -24.06 10.72 -4.45
N GLY A 203 -24.78 10.19 -3.45
CA GLY A 203 -26.15 10.55 -3.16
C GLY A 203 -26.31 11.96 -2.58
N THR A 204 -25.30 12.48 -1.87
CA THR A 204 -25.32 13.84 -1.34
C THR A 204 -24.90 14.89 -2.37
N ARG A 205 -24.04 14.56 -3.33
CA ARG A 205 -23.47 15.49 -4.33
C ARG A 205 -24.52 16.34 -5.09
N PRO A 206 -25.65 15.80 -5.56
CA PRO A 206 -26.64 16.61 -6.28
C PRO A 206 -27.30 17.69 -5.42
N ILE A 207 -27.29 17.52 -4.10
CA ILE A 207 -27.96 18.41 -3.15
C ILE A 207 -27.04 19.56 -2.70
N LEU A 208 -25.75 19.26 -2.55
CA LEU A 208 -24.77 20.18 -1.98
C LEU A 208 -24.66 21.55 -2.69
N PRO A 209 -24.75 21.67 -4.03
CA PRO A 209 -24.70 22.97 -4.71
C PRO A 209 -25.81 23.94 -4.32
N TYR A 210 -26.90 23.43 -3.74
CA TYR A 210 -28.05 24.24 -3.31
C TYR A 210 -27.98 24.63 -1.82
N LEU A 211 -26.96 24.16 -1.09
CA LEU A 211 -26.77 24.43 0.32
C LEU A 211 -25.68 25.47 0.54
N PRO A 212 -25.74 26.28 1.62
CA PRO A 212 -24.68 27.22 1.96
C PRO A 212 -23.39 26.47 2.29
N ALA A 213 -22.31 26.81 1.62
CA ALA A 213 -21.02 26.18 1.84
C ALA A 213 -20.20 26.93 2.90
N TYR A 214 -19.56 26.17 3.80
CA TYR A 214 -18.71 26.70 4.86
C TYR A 214 -17.26 26.31 4.65
N SER A 215 -16.33 27.10 5.21
CA SER A 215 -14.91 26.76 5.22
C SER A 215 -14.44 26.57 6.67
N LEU A 216 -13.64 25.52 6.89
CA LEU A 216 -12.99 25.26 8.17
C LEU A 216 -11.50 25.64 8.15
N ALA A 217 -11.10 26.46 7.15
CA ALA A 217 -9.71 26.90 6.99
C ALA A 217 -9.22 27.66 8.24
N THR A 218 -8.07 27.24 8.73
CA THR A 218 -7.33 27.92 9.79
C THR A 218 -6.02 28.48 9.24
N PRO A 219 -5.34 29.42 9.97
CA PRO A 219 -4.01 29.85 9.58
C PRO A 219 -2.99 28.71 9.44
N LEU A 220 -3.16 27.61 10.20
CA LEU A 220 -2.32 26.43 10.08
C LEU A 220 -2.58 25.67 8.76
N ASP A 221 -3.85 25.56 8.33
CA ASP A 221 -4.19 24.93 7.05
C ASP A 221 -3.62 25.74 5.87
N ALA A 222 -3.59 27.08 5.98
CA ALA A 222 -2.98 27.95 4.99
C ALA A 222 -1.45 27.77 4.91
N ALA A 223 -0.79 27.55 6.03
CA ALA A 223 0.66 27.35 6.12
C ALA A 223 1.13 26.00 5.55
N ILE A 224 0.25 25.00 5.42
CA ILE A 224 0.60 23.68 4.86
C ILE A 224 0.82 23.83 3.34
N PRO A 225 2.00 23.45 2.80
CA PRO A 225 2.26 23.56 1.35
C PRO A 225 1.49 22.50 0.56
N LEU A 226 1.20 22.79 -0.71
CA LEU A 226 0.79 21.79 -1.68
C LEU A 226 1.99 20.91 -2.05
N MET A 227 1.84 19.59 -1.93
CA MET A 227 2.90 18.62 -2.24
C MET A 227 2.35 17.51 -3.16
N PRO A 228 2.39 17.69 -4.48
CA PRO A 228 1.78 16.75 -5.45
C PRO A 228 2.25 15.30 -5.31
N ALA A 229 3.50 15.07 -4.91
CA ALA A 229 4.04 13.71 -4.75
C ALA A 229 3.28 12.85 -3.72
N TRP A 230 2.57 13.46 -2.77
CA TRP A 230 1.76 12.74 -1.78
C TRP A 230 0.53 12.04 -2.38
N ILE A 231 0.20 12.33 -3.63
CA ILE A 231 -0.88 11.65 -4.36
C ILE A 231 -0.66 10.12 -4.44
N ILE A 232 0.58 9.65 -4.35
CA ILE A 232 0.89 8.22 -4.26
C ILE A 232 0.22 7.61 -3.03
N ILE A 233 0.36 8.26 -1.86
CA ILE A 233 -0.25 7.79 -0.61
C ILE A 233 -1.78 7.82 -0.72
N TYR A 234 -2.33 8.84 -1.41
CA TYR A 234 -3.76 8.94 -1.68
C TYR A 234 -4.28 7.70 -2.41
N PHE A 235 -3.66 7.32 -3.53
CA PHE A 235 -4.09 6.14 -4.30
C PHE A 235 -3.78 4.82 -3.60
N LEU A 236 -2.66 4.72 -2.89
CA LEU A 236 -2.33 3.53 -2.09
C LEU A 236 -3.32 3.31 -0.95
N SER A 237 -3.99 4.37 -0.46
CA SER A 237 -4.98 4.25 0.61
C SER A 237 -6.17 3.38 0.18
N PHE A 238 -6.63 3.47 -1.06
CA PHE A 238 -7.72 2.63 -1.57
C PHE A 238 -7.36 1.14 -1.53
N ALA A 239 -6.15 0.78 -2.00
CA ALA A 239 -5.67 -0.61 -1.96
C ALA A 239 -5.53 -1.11 -0.51
N SER A 240 -5.03 -0.25 0.40
CA SER A 240 -4.89 -0.56 1.81
C SER A 240 -6.25 -0.79 2.46
N TRP A 241 -7.24 0.06 2.19
CA TRP A 241 -8.60 -0.08 2.74
C TRP A 241 -9.26 -1.36 2.26
N ILE A 242 -9.26 -1.62 0.95
CA ILE A 242 -9.86 -2.84 0.37
C ILE A 242 -9.22 -4.08 1.00
N GLY A 243 -7.89 -4.16 1.04
CA GLY A 243 -7.17 -5.31 1.60
C GLY A 243 -7.41 -5.51 3.08
N THR A 244 -7.41 -4.42 3.87
CA THR A 244 -7.60 -4.50 5.32
C THR A 244 -9.04 -4.82 5.70
N ILE A 245 -10.02 -4.17 5.06
CA ILE A 245 -11.44 -4.42 5.30
C ILE A 245 -11.79 -5.86 4.93
N LEU A 246 -11.30 -6.35 3.77
CA LEU A 246 -11.45 -7.76 3.39
C LEU A 246 -10.91 -8.69 4.47
N TRP A 247 -9.75 -8.41 5.03
CA TRP A 247 -9.14 -9.23 6.07
C TRP A 247 -9.93 -9.20 7.38
N ILE A 248 -10.43 -8.02 7.80
CA ILE A 248 -11.28 -7.88 9.00
C ILE A 248 -12.60 -8.66 8.82
N VAL A 249 -13.25 -8.52 7.67
CA VAL A 249 -14.52 -9.19 7.36
C VAL A 249 -14.33 -10.72 7.26
N ALA A 250 -13.17 -11.18 6.75
CA ALA A 250 -12.83 -12.60 6.66
C ALA A 250 -12.37 -13.21 7.99
N GLU A 251 -12.18 -12.43 9.05
CA GLU A 251 -11.82 -12.95 10.38
C GLU A 251 -12.88 -13.92 10.91
N ASP A 252 -14.10 -13.40 11.10
CA ASP A 252 -15.30 -14.14 11.44
C ASP A 252 -16.56 -13.27 11.23
N LYS A 253 -17.75 -13.88 11.33
CA LYS A 253 -19.03 -13.18 11.16
C LYS A 253 -19.27 -12.07 12.18
N ARG A 254 -18.78 -12.23 13.41
CA ARG A 254 -18.98 -11.22 14.47
C ARG A 254 -18.25 -9.94 14.12
N HIS A 255 -16.98 -10.04 13.67
CA HIS A 255 -16.20 -8.89 13.22
C HIS A 255 -16.83 -8.25 11.97
N ALA A 256 -17.27 -9.07 10.99
CA ALA A 256 -17.91 -8.59 9.78
C ALA A 256 -19.18 -7.78 10.09
N TYR A 257 -20.12 -8.35 10.86
CA TYR A 257 -21.38 -7.68 11.18
C TYR A 257 -21.22 -6.48 12.09
N ARG A 258 -20.23 -6.53 13.03
CA ARG A 258 -19.88 -5.36 13.83
C ARG A 258 -19.35 -4.22 12.95
N LEU A 259 -18.46 -4.52 12.01
CA LEU A 259 -17.93 -3.52 11.08
C LEU A 259 -19.05 -2.89 10.24
N CYS A 260 -19.96 -3.70 9.68
CA CYS A 260 -21.11 -3.18 8.94
C CYS A 260 -21.96 -2.24 9.78
N GLY A 261 -22.31 -2.62 11.02
CA GLY A 261 -23.12 -1.80 11.91
C GLY A 261 -22.42 -0.51 12.32
N VAL A 262 -21.15 -0.57 12.71
CA VAL A 262 -20.35 0.61 13.05
C VAL A 262 -20.22 1.56 11.86
N TYR A 263 -19.93 1.03 10.68
CA TYR A 263 -19.82 1.84 9.47
C TYR A 263 -21.14 2.54 9.11
N THR A 264 -22.27 1.86 9.33
CA THR A 264 -23.59 2.47 9.15
C THR A 264 -23.79 3.67 10.07
N ILE A 265 -23.42 3.57 11.37
CA ILE A 265 -23.51 4.70 12.30
C ILE A 265 -22.66 5.88 11.80
N ILE A 266 -21.42 5.61 11.37
CA ILE A 266 -20.53 6.63 10.86
C ILE A 266 -21.11 7.31 9.62
N MET A 267 -21.62 6.53 8.67
CA MET A 267 -22.19 7.07 7.42
C MET A 267 -23.47 7.89 7.66
N LEU A 268 -24.35 7.46 8.58
CA LEU A 268 -25.52 8.25 8.96
C LEU A 268 -25.12 9.60 9.59
N PHE A 269 -24.10 9.61 10.44
CA PHE A 269 -23.58 10.84 11.00
C PHE A 269 -22.91 11.72 9.92
N SER A 270 -22.15 11.13 9.02
CA SER A 270 -21.50 11.84 7.92
C SER A 270 -22.50 12.49 6.98
N ILE A 271 -23.60 11.78 6.62
CA ILE A 271 -24.71 12.37 5.84
C ILE A 271 -25.27 13.61 6.58
N ALA A 272 -25.53 13.49 7.88
CA ALA A 272 -26.03 14.61 8.65
C ALA A 272 -25.07 15.81 8.59
N CYS A 273 -23.77 15.57 8.76
CA CYS A 273 -22.76 16.62 8.64
C CYS A 273 -22.72 17.23 7.24
N PHE A 274 -22.71 16.40 6.19
CA PHE A 274 -22.64 16.88 4.79
C PHE A 274 -23.85 17.73 4.39
N LEU A 275 -25.03 17.43 4.91
CA LEU A 275 -26.24 18.16 4.57
C LEU A 275 -26.52 19.36 5.51
N LEU A 276 -26.20 19.26 6.79
CA LEU A 276 -26.47 20.31 7.78
C LEU A 276 -25.32 21.34 7.86
N TYR A 277 -24.10 20.91 7.55
CA TYR A 277 -22.90 21.75 7.59
C TYR A 277 -21.96 21.45 6.42
N PRO A 278 -22.36 21.77 5.18
CA PRO A 278 -21.58 21.49 3.99
C PRO A 278 -20.26 22.26 4.01
N VAL A 279 -19.14 21.52 4.04
CA VAL A 279 -17.80 22.13 4.03
C VAL A 279 -17.20 21.99 2.65
N THR A 280 -16.59 23.06 2.15
CA THR A 280 -15.86 23.13 0.90
C THR A 280 -14.45 23.71 1.10
N ILE A 281 -13.54 23.39 0.19
CA ILE A 281 -12.16 23.87 0.17
C ILE A 281 -11.81 24.49 -1.18
N GLU A 282 -11.18 25.65 -1.14
CA GLU A 282 -10.56 26.22 -2.34
C GLU A 282 -9.24 25.49 -2.61
N ARG A 283 -9.13 24.92 -3.81
CA ARG A 283 -7.93 24.17 -4.22
C ARG A 283 -7.02 25.06 -5.04
N PRO A 284 -5.71 25.05 -4.78
CA PRO A 284 -4.76 25.80 -5.59
C PRO A 284 -4.72 25.25 -7.01
N GLU A 285 -4.47 26.13 -7.97
CA GLU A 285 -4.27 25.75 -9.36
C GLU A 285 -2.96 24.99 -9.53
N ILE A 286 -2.99 23.90 -10.30
CA ILE A 286 -1.81 23.08 -10.57
C ILE A 286 -1.17 23.55 -11.88
N THR A 287 -0.15 24.37 -11.78
CA THR A 287 0.54 24.99 -12.92
C THR A 287 1.68 24.13 -13.49
N GLY A 288 2.20 23.16 -12.73
CA GLY A 288 3.26 22.26 -13.18
C GLY A 288 2.79 21.21 -14.20
N ASP A 289 3.72 20.68 -15.02
CA ASP A 289 3.44 19.62 -16.02
C ASP A 289 4.09 18.27 -15.69
N GLY A 290 4.62 18.13 -14.48
CA GLY A 290 5.21 16.91 -13.99
C GLY A 290 4.22 15.75 -13.88
N PHE A 291 4.75 14.55 -13.67
CA PHE A 291 3.95 13.35 -13.49
C PHE A 291 2.91 13.52 -12.34
N PHE A 292 3.34 13.99 -11.18
CA PHE A 292 2.46 14.19 -10.04
C PHE A 292 1.45 15.30 -10.25
N ASP A 293 1.79 16.34 -10.99
CA ASP A 293 0.89 17.44 -11.31
C ASP A 293 -0.27 16.97 -12.20
N LYS A 294 0.00 16.10 -13.17
CA LYS A 294 -1.02 15.47 -14.02
C LYS A 294 -2.00 14.63 -13.19
N TRP A 295 -1.47 13.83 -12.25
CA TRP A 295 -2.30 13.04 -11.35
C TRP A 295 -3.08 13.89 -10.36
N MET A 296 -2.52 15.02 -9.90
CA MET A 296 -3.24 15.98 -9.08
C MET A 296 -4.39 16.64 -9.84
N ARG A 297 -4.16 17.07 -11.09
CA ARG A 297 -5.25 17.56 -11.94
C ARG A 297 -6.34 16.52 -12.16
N PHE A 298 -5.97 15.27 -12.41
CA PHE A 298 -6.91 14.16 -12.49
C PHE A 298 -7.71 13.99 -11.19
N LEU A 299 -7.05 13.98 -10.04
CA LEU A 299 -7.71 13.91 -8.74
C LEU A 299 -8.71 15.05 -8.57
N TYR A 300 -8.32 16.28 -8.83
CA TYR A 300 -9.20 17.44 -8.68
C TYR A 300 -10.40 17.44 -9.64
N ALA A 301 -10.25 16.79 -10.79
CA ALA A 301 -11.34 16.63 -11.77
C ALA A 301 -12.37 15.58 -11.37
N VAL A 302 -11.92 14.46 -10.76
CA VAL A 302 -12.83 13.35 -10.40
C VAL A 302 -13.41 13.48 -9.00
N ASP A 303 -12.71 14.13 -8.09
CA ASP A 303 -13.12 14.32 -6.71
C ASP A 303 -13.43 15.79 -6.45
N SER A 304 -14.72 16.13 -6.37
CA SER A 304 -15.18 17.50 -6.10
C SER A 304 -14.82 17.93 -4.67
N PRO A 305 -14.58 19.24 -4.43
CA PRO A 305 -14.22 19.76 -3.10
C PRO A 305 -15.44 19.86 -2.17
N THR A 306 -16.18 18.76 -2.03
CA THR A 306 -17.39 18.63 -1.22
C THR A 306 -17.32 17.39 -0.35
N ASN A 307 -18.22 17.23 0.61
CA ASN A 307 -18.22 16.09 1.55
C ASN A 307 -16.93 16.00 2.38
N LEU A 308 -16.42 17.14 2.87
CA LEU A 308 -15.14 17.19 3.54
C LEU A 308 -15.24 16.84 5.03
N PHE A 309 -16.30 17.28 5.72
CA PHE A 309 -16.43 17.14 7.17
C PHE A 309 -17.51 16.14 7.57
N PRO A 310 -17.15 15.00 8.20
CA PRO A 310 -15.81 14.51 8.53
C PRO A 310 -15.07 13.92 7.32
N SER A 311 -13.74 13.81 7.39
CA SER A 311 -12.94 13.17 6.35
C SER A 311 -13.19 11.67 6.26
N LEU A 312 -13.81 11.18 5.18
CA LEU A 312 -14.00 9.74 4.94
C LEU A 312 -12.67 9.00 4.74
N HIS A 313 -11.63 9.68 4.24
CA HIS A 313 -10.29 9.11 4.11
C HIS A 313 -9.72 8.72 5.47
N VAL A 314 -9.88 9.58 6.47
CA VAL A 314 -9.43 9.31 7.84
C VAL A 314 -10.33 8.28 8.51
N VAL A 315 -11.65 8.35 8.31
CA VAL A 315 -12.61 7.35 8.80
C VAL A 315 -12.20 5.94 8.37
N LEU A 316 -11.99 5.72 7.05
CA LEU A 316 -11.61 4.42 6.51
C LEU A 316 -10.24 3.97 7.02
N SER A 317 -9.25 4.86 7.04
CA SER A 317 -7.92 4.53 7.56
C SER A 317 -7.94 4.21 9.06
N TYR A 318 -8.74 4.93 9.84
CA TYR A 318 -8.90 4.69 11.27
C TYR A 318 -9.61 3.35 11.54
N ILE A 319 -10.65 3.03 10.77
CA ILE A 319 -11.32 1.72 10.81
C ILE A 319 -10.33 0.60 10.46
N CYS A 320 -9.49 0.79 9.44
CA CYS A 320 -8.45 -0.18 9.08
C CYS A 320 -7.48 -0.42 10.22
N TRP A 321 -7.10 0.60 10.97
CA TRP A 321 -6.27 0.42 12.16
C TRP A 321 -7.03 -0.19 13.33
N ARG A 322 -8.11 0.44 13.80
CA ARG A 322 -8.84 0.04 15.01
C ARG A 322 -9.64 -1.25 14.83
N GLY A 323 -10.19 -1.48 13.62
CA GLY A 323 -10.93 -2.70 13.30
C GLY A 323 -10.09 -3.97 13.33
N THR A 324 -8.75 -3.86 13.17
CA THR A 324 -7.86 -5.01 13.32
C THR A 324 -7.68 -5.48 14.78
N PHE A 325 -8.07 -4.64 15.77
CA PHE A 325 -7.98 -5.02 17.17
C PHE A 325 -9.02 -6.10 17.49
N GLY A 326 -8.55 -7.21 18.09
CA GLY A 326 -9.38 -8.39 18.33
C GLY A 326 -9.31 -9.44 17.21
N CYS A 327 -8.89 -9.10 16.00
CA CYS A 327 -8.62 -10.06 14.94
C CYS A 327 -7.36 -10.87 15.26
N GLN A 328 -7.50 -12.20 15.34
CA GLN A 328 -6.39 -13.10 15.69
C GLN A 328 -5.55 -13.48 14.46
N LYS A 329 -6.20 -13.57 13.29
CA LYS A 329 -5.52 -13.93 12.03
C LYS A 329 -4.66 -12.78 11.48
N ILE A 330 -4.88 -11.53 11.92
CA ILE A 330 -4.14 -10.36 11.48
C ILE A 330 -2.89 -10.19 12.35
N PRO A 331 -1.68 -10.31 11.78
CA PRO A 331 -0.45 -10.23 12.54
C PRO A 331 -0.17 -8.82 13.07
N MET A 332 0.56 -8.72 14.19
CA MET A 332 0.83 -7.45 14.88
C MET A 332 1.58 -6.44 14.01
N TRP A 333 2.48 -6.89 13.13
CA TRP A 333 3.19 -6.00 12.22
C TRP A 333 2.23 -5.27 11.27
N TYR A 334 1.18 -5.96 10.79
CA TYR A 334 0.18 -5.36 9.89
C TYR A 334 -0.72 -4.36 10.63
N LYS A 335 -1.04 -4.62 11.91
CA LYS A 335 -1.76 -3.67 12.77
C LYS A 335 -0.94 -2.38 12.97
N ARG A 336 0.38 -2.52 13.19
CA ARG A 336 1.31 -1.38 13.28
C ARG A 336 1.44 -0.64 11.94
N PHE A 337 1.51 -1.38 10.83
CA PHE A 337 1.50 -0.80 9.49
C PHE A 337 0.27 0.08 9.28
N ASN A 338 -0.94 -0.40 9.59
CA ASN A 338 -2.16 0.39 9.47
C ASN A 338 -2.15 1.66 10.34
N PHE A 339 -1.51 1.63 11.52
CA PHE A 339 -1.34 2.83 12.34
C PHE A 339 -0.45 3.87 11.67
N VAL A 340 0.73 3.45 11.21
CA VAL A 340 1.65 4.35 10.50
C VAL A 340 1.00 4.87 9.22
N PHE A 341 0.28 4.00 8.51
CA PHE A 341 -0.40 4.37 7.27
C PHE A 341 -1.54 5.36 7.49
N LEU A 342 -2.30 5.25 8.59
CA LEU A 342 -3.28 6.25 9.03
C LEU A 342 -2.61 7.64 9.19
N ILE A 343 -1.45 7.70 9.84
CA ILE A 343 -0.71 8.96 10.01
C ILE A 343 -0.30 9.53 8.64
N LEU A 344 0.20 8.68 7.75
CA LEU A 344 0.56 9.11 6.39
C LEU A 344 -0.66 9.62 5.61
N VAL A 345 -1.82 8.99 5.74
CA VAL A 345 -3.07 9.46 5.09
C VAL A 345 -3.51 10.81 5.68
N CYS A 346 -3.41 11.02 7.00
CA CYS A 346 -3.72 12.31 7.61
C CYS A 346 -2.85 13.45 7.03
N PHE A 347 -1.55 13.23 6.88
CA PHE A 347 -0.68 14.21 6.22
C PHE A 347 -0.97 14.34 4.73
N CYS A 348 -1.22 13.22 4.06
CA CYS A 348 -1.50 13.19 2.64
C CYS A 348 -2.66 14.11 2.25
N ILE A 349 -3.81 13.97 2.90
CA ILE A 349 -5.02 14.74 2.56
C ILE A 349 -4.86 16.25 2.80
N LEU A 350 -3.95 16.64 3.70
CA LEU A 350 -3.58 18.04 3.93
C LEU A 350 -2.64 18.55 2.82
N PHE A 351 -1.61 17.77 2.47
CA PHE A 351 -0.63 18.15 1.43
C PHE A 351 -1.22 18.14 0.01
N VAL A 352 -2.22 17.30 -0.27
CA VAL A 352 -2.94 17.32 -1.55
C VAL A 352 -4.17 18.24 -1.53
N LYS A 353 -4.34 19.05 -0.46
CA LYS A 353 -5.43 20.03 -0.31
C LYS A 353 -6.83 19.45 -0.53
N GLN A 354 -7.06 18.28 0.06
CA GLN A 354 -8.37 17.63 0.05
C GLN A 354 -9.19 17.91 1.31
N HIS A 355 -8.54 18.17 2.45
CA HIS A 355 -9.18 18.34 3.74
C HIS A 355 -8.48 19.39 4.61
N PHE A 356 -9.19 19.86 5.63
CA PHE A 356 -8.66 20.68 6.71
C PHE A 356 -8.25 19.82 7.92
N ILE A 357 -7.43 20.38 8.80
CA ILE A 357 -7.02 19.73 10.05
C ILE A 357 -8.26 19.34 10.90
N ALA A 358 -9.29 20.18 10.93
CA ALA A 358 -10.53 19.93 11.67
C ALA A 358 -11.26 18.65 11.18
N ASP A 359 -11.21 18.35 9.87
CA ASP A 359 -11.83 17.16 9.29
C ASP A 359 -11.19 15.87 9.80
N ILE A 360 -9.88 15.91 10.09
CA ILE A 360 -9.12 14.78 10.64
C ILE A 360 -9.57 14.49 12.06
N PHE A 361 -9.61 15.50 12.92
CA PHE A 361 -10.00 15.33 14.32
C PHE A 361 -11.45 14.86 14.46
N SER A 362 -12.37 15.44 13.68
CA SER A 362 -13.76 15.01 13.66
C SER A 362 -13.92 13.55 13.23
N ALA A 363 -13.22 13.14 12.19
CA ALA A 363 -13.24 11.76 11.70
C ALA A 363 -12.78 10.76 12.77
N ILE A 364 -11.70 11.07 13.48
CA ILE A 364 -11.19 10.24 14.59
C ILE A 364 -12.22 10.13 15.72
N VAL A 365 -12.77 11.24 16.18
CA VAL A 365 -13.74 11.28 17.29
C VAL A 365 -15.01 10.51 16.92
N ILE A 366 -15.56 10.76 15.75
CA ILE A 366 -16.79 10.10 15.27
C ILE A 366 -16.56 8.60 15.12
N THR A 367 -15.43 8.19 14.53
CA THR A 367 -15.14 6.78 14.30
C THR A 367 -14.92 6.03 15.62
N GLU A 368 -14.15 6.59 16.56
CA GLU A 368 -13.95 5.97 17.87
C GLU A 368 -15.25 5.91 18.65
N GLY A 369 -16.07 6.98 18.63
CA GLY A 369 -17.39 7.01 19.24
C GLY A 369 -18.30 5.91 18.68
N ALA A 370 -18.38 5.76 17.37
CA ALA A 370 -19.15 4.69 16.72
C ALA A 370 -18.65 3.29 17.08
N LEU A 371 -17.33 3.10 17.17
CA LEU A 371 -16.73 1.84 17.62
C LEU A 371 -17.11 1.50 19.07
N GLN A 372 -17.13 2.49 19.96
CA GLN A 372 -17.56 2.30 21.35
C GLN A 372 -19.05 1.99 21.44
N ILE A 373 -19.90 2.76 20.73
CA ILE A 373 -21.34 2.49 20.64
C ILE A 373 -21.57 1.07 20.13
N GLY A 374 -20.91 0.67 19.04
CA GLY A 374 -21.05 -0.67 18.47
C GLY A 374 -20.64 -1.79 19.42
N ARG A 375 -19.65 -1.55 20.30
CA ARG A 375 -19.25 -2.50 21.36
C ARG A 375 -20.30 -2.58 22.48
N LEU A 376 -20.74 -1.45 22.99
CA LEU A 376 -21.70 -1.35 24.10
C LEU A 376 -23.05 -1.93 23.72
N THR A 377 -23.54 -1.65 22.51
CA THR A 377 -24.83 -2.13 22.00
C THR A 377 -24.76 -3.54 21.42
N GLN A 378 -23.56 -4.12 21.25
CA GLN A 378 -23.36 -5.38 20.57
C GLN A 378 -24.04 -5.39 19.20
N ILE A 379 -23.77 -4.34 18.40
CA ILE A 379 -24.45 -4.05 17.12
C ILE A 379 -24.44 -5.22 16.13
N GLU A 380 -23.46 -6.12 16.23
CA GLU A 380 -23.39 -7.35 15.44
C GLU A 380 -24.62 -8.25 15.58
N ARG A 381 -25.39 -8.12 16.69
CA ARG A 381 -26.65 -8.89 16.87
C ARG A 381 -27.67 -8.57 15.80
N ILE A 382 -27.67 -7.37 15.24
CA ILE A 382 -28.54 -6.96 14.14
C ILE A 382 -28.21 -7.80 12.89
N GLY A 383 -26.94 -7.94 12.54
CA GLY A 383 -26.51 -8.76 11.42
C GLY A 383 -26.90 -10.24 11.57
N PHE A 384 -26.73 -10.80 12.77
CA PHE A 384 -27.18 -12.17 13.06
C PHE A 384 -28.71 -12.31 13.01
N ALA A 385 -29.47 -11.30 13.42
CA ALA A 385 -30.92 -11.32 13.34
C ALA A 385 -31.40 -11.28 11.89
N ILE A 386 -30.76 -10.47 11.05
CA ILE A 386 -31.04 -10.40 9.61
C ILE A 386 -30.71 -11.77 8.97
N GLU A 387 -29.51 -12.33 9.23
CA GLU A 387 -29.13 -13.64 8.69
C GLU A 387 -30.15 -14.73 9.03
N ARG A 388 -30.68 -14.75 10.27
CA ARG A 388 -31.70 -15.72 10.71
C ARG A 388 -33.01 -15.59 9.94
N LYS A 389 -33.43 -14.36 9.59
CA LYS A 389 -34.64 -14.17 8.79
C LYS A 389 -34.51 -14.68 7.35
N PHE A 390 -33.29 -14.59 6.78
CA PHE A 390 -33.03 -15.07 5.41
C PHE A 390 -32.71 -16.58 5.34
N LYS A 391 -32.30 -17.21 6.45
CA LYS A 391 -32.15 -18.67 6.56
C LYS A 391 -33.49 -19.33 6.84
N LYS A 392 -34.55 -19.01 6.10
CA LYS A 392 -35.83 -19.67 6.25
C LYS A 392 -35.70 -21.19 6.05
N GLN A 393 -36.27 -21.92 7.03
CA GLN A 393 -36.78 -23.28 7.08
C GLN A 393 -36.74 -24.06 5.76
N PRO A 394 -36.27 -25.32 5.79
CA PRO A 394 -36.59 -26.26 4.71
C PRO A 394 -38.08 -26.27 4.52
N LYS A 395 -38.55 -26.09 3.29
CA LYS A 395 -39.96 -26.45 2.95
C LYS A 395 -40.09 -27.92 3.34
N GLU A 396 -41.01 -28.20 4.27
CA GLU A 396 -41.46 -29.55 4.46
C GLU A 396 -41.95 -30.09 3.10
N PRO A 397 -41.58 -31.31 2.71
CA PRO A 397 -42.12 -31.90 1.50
C PRO A 397 -43.63 -31.94 1.67
N GLU A 398 -44.36 -31.30 0.75
CA GLU A 398 -45.79 -31.49 0.59
C GLU A 398 -46.00 -32.98 0.31
N GLU A 399 -46.72 -33.66 1.23
CA GLU A 399 -47.18 -35.07 1.08
C GLU A 399 -48.17 -35.19 -0.10
#